data_317c5d18b7c2b39cc7bdfc385185fa87
#
_entry.id   317c5d18b7c2b39cc7bdfc385185fa87
#
_cell.length_a   1.000
_cell.length_b   1.000
_cell.length_c   1.000
_cell.angle_alpha   90.00
_cell.angle_beta   90.00
_cell.angle_gamma   90.00
#
_symmetry.space_group_name_H-M   'P 1'
#
loop_
_entity.id
_entity.type
_entity.pdbx_description
1 polymer ?
#
loop_
_entity_poly.entity_id
_entity_poly.type
_entity_poly.pdbx_seq_one_letter_code
_entity_poly.pdbx_strand_id
1 'polypeptide(L)'
;MAVTCRDIMNLECCREIRLLAGAEGLDREVSWPYVKSMDTISEWIHGGELVFVIGFREDVSEKGLLELLDEAVRCGIAGLVLLYGGEYIKCVPKSVRVYAEKRGLPLFRMPFMLKLIDITREISKYIIHDREVNQIQGFPEKDSVLELLLEQRPGEEVIARCRLKLQPLMEADKVLRTELVKTLKMYLEHGNELVSTAADMYIHRNTLVNRMKKIDALLGVNVNDPETRYEFGTVYRILEYYGAL
;
A
#
# COMPACT_ATOMS: atom_id res chain seq x y z
N MET A 1 3.54 14.17 7.20
CA MET A 1 2.41 14.89 7.85
C MET A 1 1.21 13.96 7.81
N ALA A 2 0.28 14.05 8.76
CA ALA A 2 -0.92 13.23 8.69
C ALA A 2 -1.85 13.72 7.56
N VAL A 3 -2.52 12.80 6.88
CA VAL A 3 -3.51 13.12 5.82
C VAL A 3 -4.73 13.77 6.45
N THR A 4 -5.15 14.91 5.97
CA THR A 4 -6.28 15.67 6.50
C THR A 4 -7.51 15.60 5.59
N CYS A 5 -8.68 16.00 6.10
CA CYS A 5 -9.87 16.17 5.26
C CYS A 5 -9.62 17.13 4.10
N ARG A 6 -8.80 18.17 4.29
CA ARG A 6 -8.42 19.13 3.27
C ARG A 6 -7.65 18.46 2.14
N ASP A 7 -6.67 17.60 2.47
CA ASP A 7 -5.86 16.90 1.48
C ASP A 7 -6.72 15.96 0.64
N ILE A 8 -7.63 15.21 1.30
CA ILE A 8 -8.55 14.30 0.61
C ILE A 8 -9.48 15.05 -0.34
N MET A 9 -9.99 16.23 0.05
CA MET A 9 -10.87 17.01 -0.82
C MET A 9 -10.16 17.60 -2.05
N ASN A 10 -8.83 17.66 -2.04
CA ASN A 10 -8.01 18.08 -3.17
C ASN A 10 -7.76 16.95 -4.19
N LEU A 11 -8.07 15.70 -3.84
CA LEU A 11 -7.93 14.57 -4.77
C LEU A 11 -8.87 14.73 -5.97
N GLU A 12 -8.41 14.28 -7.14
CA GLU A 12 -9.20 14.40 -8.39
C GLU A 12 -10.54 13.63 -8.29
N CYS A 13 -10.54 12.47 -7.66
CA CYS A 13 -11.76 11.67 -7.45
C CYS A 13 -12.78 12.36 -6.52
N CYS A 14 -12.36 13.34 -5.71
CA CYS A 14 -13.20 14.06 -4.76
C CYS A 14 -13.67 15.44 -5.29
N ARG A 15 -13.34 15.82 -6.52
CA ARG A 15 -13.66 17.16 -7.10
C ARG A 15 -15.13 17.54 -7.07
N GLU A 16 -16.04 16.58 -7.10
CA GLU A 16 -17.47 16.82 -7.05
C GLU A 16 -18.04 16.82 -5.63
N ILE A 17 -17.24 16.44 -4.63
CA ILE A 17 -17.61 16.50 -3.23
C ILE A 17 -17.52 17.97 -2.77
N ARG A 18 -18.55 18.45 -2.09
CA ARG A 18 -18.65 19.85 -1.65
C ARG A 18 -18.82 19.95 -0.16
N LEU A 19 -18.05 20.83 0.46
CA LEU A 19 -18.23 21.21 1.86
C LEU A 19 -19.56 21.97 2.04
N LEU A 20 -20.31 21.58 3.05
CA LEU A 20 -21.58 22.25 3.44
C LEU A 20 -21.44 23.06 4.74
N ALA A 21 -20.58 22.61 5.66
CA ALA A 21 -20.36 23.24 6.97
C ALA A 21 -19.09 22.64 7.62
N GLY A 22 -18.61 23.24 8.71
CA GLY A 22 -17.52 22.73 9.50
C GLY A 22 -16.14 23.02 8.91
N ALA A 23 -15.96 24.16 8.24
CA ALA A 23 -14.70 24.52 7.58
C ALA A 23 -13.49 24.54 8.53
N GLU A 24 -13.67 24.87 9.79
CA GLU A 24 -12.61 24.90 10.81
C GLU A 24 -12.04 23.51 11.12
N GLY A 25 -12.79 22.43 10.81
CA GLY A 25 -12.37 21.06 11.02
C GLY A 25 -11.67 20.42 9.85
N LEU A 26 -11.42 21.13 8.75
CA LEU A 26 -10.81 20.55 7.54
C LEU A 26 -9.40 20.00 7.76
N ASP A 27 -8.69 20.46 8.78
CA ASP A 27 -7.35 20.01 9.12
C ASP A 27 -7.35 18.83 10.10
N ARG A 28 -8.51 18.20 10.36
CA ARG A 28 -8.62 16.94 11.11
C ARG A 28 -7.96 15.82 10.32
N GLU A 29 -7.17 15.01 11.01
CA GLU A 29 -6.53 13.83 10.45
C GLU A 29 -7.56 12.77 10.07
N VAL A 30 -7.38 12.19 8.87
CA VAL A 30 -8.22 11.08 8.39
C VAL A 30 -7.45 9.78 8.52
N SER A 31 -7.95 8.91 9.39
CA SER A 31 -7.39 7.57 9.62
C SER A 31 -7.75 6.59 8.49
N TRP A 32 -9.04 6.60 8.06
CA TRP A 32 -9.57 5.68 7.06
C TRP A 32 -10.93 6.15 6.51
N PRO A 33 -11.29 5.84 5.24
CA PRO A 33 -12.65 6.02 4.75
C PRO A 33 -13.55 4.88 5.24
N TYR A 34 -14.67 5.19 5.86
CA TYR A 34 -15.66 4.23 6.35
C TYR A 34 -17.03 4.46 5.72
N VAL A 35 -17.70 3.38 5.28
CA VAL A 35 -19.05 3.46 4.72
C VAL A 35 -20.05 2.98 5.78
N LYS A 36 -20.92 3.88 6.23
CA LYS A 36 -21.97 3.55 7.21
C LYS A 36 -22.97 2.58 6.58
N SER A 37 -23.06 1.38 7.14
CA SER A 37 -23.98 0.31 6.74
C SER A 37 -24.98 -0.11 7.82
N MET A 38 -24.80 0.35 9.05
CA MET A 38 -25.63 0.04 10.21
C MET A 38 -26.26 1.31 10.80
N ASP A 39 -27.22 1.18 11.70
CA ASP A 39 -27.94 2.30 12.30
C ASP A 39 -27.01 3.21 13.12
N THR A 40 -26.03 2.63 13.82
CA THR A 40 -25.02 3.34 14.59
C THR A 40 -23.65 3.26 13.95
N ILE A 41 -22.78 4.23 14.26
CA ILE A 41 -21.38 4.20 13.83
C ILE A 41 -20.43 3.87 14.98
N SER A 42 -20.84 4.12 16.22
CA SER A 42 -20.01 4.04 17.42
C SER A 42 -19.40 2.65 17.70
N GLU A 43 -20.06 1.59 17.26
CA GLU A 43 -19.56 0.21 17.44
C GLU A 43 -18.51 -0.20 16.42
N TRP A 44 -18.35 0.57 15.34
CA TRP A 44 -17.57 0.18 14.16
C TRP A 44 -16.39 1.10 13.83
N ILE A 45 -16.22 2.18 14.58
CA ILE A 45 -15.18 3.17 14.33
C ILE A 45 -14.32 3.40 15.58
N HIS A 46 -13.09 3.84 15.36
CA HIS A 46 -12.13 4.12 16.44
C HIS A 46 -11.81 5.61 16.61
N GLY A 47 -12.34 6.46 15.71
CA GLY A 47 -12.05 7.88 15.62
C GLY A 47 -11.10 8.21 14.48
N GLY A 48 -11.27 9.41 13.91
CA GLY A 48 -10.49 9.86 12.76
C GLY A 48 -10.98 9.34 11.41
N GLU A 49 -12.06 8.55 11.32
CA GLU A 49 -12.58 8.09 10.03
C GLU A 49 -13.27 9.22 9.26
N LEU A 50 -13.17 9.17 7.92
CA LEU A 50 -14.04 9.92 7.02
C LEU A 50 -15.25 9.04 6.69
N VAL A 51 -16.40 9.35 7.28
CA VAL A 51 -17.60 8.50 7.24
C VAL A 51 -18.49 8.89 6.08
N PHE A 52 -18.76 7.93 5.18
CA PHE A 52 -19.69 8.06 4.06
C PHE A 52 -21.06 7.50 4.45
N VAL A 53 -22.10 8.31 4.33
CA VAL A 53 -23.47 7.96 4.70
C VAL A 53 -24.32 7.78 3.45
N ILE A 54 -24.76 6.56 3.25
CA ILE A 54 -25.75 6.21 2.23
C ILE A 54 -27.12 6.33 2.92
N GLY A 55 -27.76 7.50 2.86
CA GLY A 55 -29.07 7.70 3.48
C GLY A 55 -30.16 6.98 2.73
N PHE A 56 -30.72 5.92 3.31
CA PHE A 56 -31.99 5.32 2.87
C PHE A 56 -33.19 6.09 3.45
N ARG A 57 -34.36 5.94 2.83
CA ARG A 57 -35.58 6.77 2.96
C ARG A 57 -36.04 7.12 4.39
N GLU A 58 -35.73 6.33 5.40
CA GLU A 58 -36.24 6.49 6.78
C GLU A 58 -35.27 7.25 7.70
N ASP A 59 -33.95 7.21 7.43
CA ASP A 59 -32.91 7.83 8.28
C ASP A 59 -32.64 9.30 7.93
N VAL A 60 -33.32 9.86 6.95
CA VAL A 60 -33.03 11.20 6.41
C VAL A 60 -33.88 12.31 7.04
N SER A 61 -34.51 12.04 8.17
CA SER A 61 -35.19 13.08 8.92
C SER A 61 -34.18 14.07 9.51
N GLU A 62 -34.61 15.35 9.67
CA GLU A 62 -33.77 16.35 10.32
C GLU A 62 -33.28 15.88 11.69
N LYS A 63 -34.14 15.20 12.45
CA LYS A 63 -33.80 14.62 13.73
C LYS A 63 -32.74 13.52 13.61
N GLY A 64 -32.91 12.58 12.69
CA GLY A 64 -31.93 11.50 12.47
C GLY A 64 -30.56 12.02 12.04
N LEU A 65 -30.51 13.07 11.21
CA LEU A 65 -29.25 13.70 10.83
C LEU A 65 -28.58 14.42 12.01
N LEU A 66 -29.32 15.02 12.90
CA LEU A 66 -28.78 15.65 14.12
C LEU A 66 -28.26 14.60 15.10
N GLU A 67 -28.97 13.50 15.29
CA GLU A 67 -28.53 12.36 16.12
C GLU A 67 -27.25 11.74 15.57
N LEU A 68 -27.17 11.55 14.25
CA LEU A 68 -25.96 11.06 13.58
C LEU A 68 -24.77 12.01 13.76
N LEU A 69 -24.99 13.32 13.62
CA LEU A 69 -23.94 14.31 13.85
C LEU A 69 -23.47 14.32 15.32
N ASP A 70 -24.37 14.16 16.25
CA ASP A 70 -24.02 14.09 17.68
C ASP A 70 -23.19 12.84 17.97
N GLU A 71 -23.58 11.69 17.41
CA GLU A 71 -22.80 10.46 17.49
C GLU A 71 -21.42 10.63 16.83
N ALA A 72 -21.35 11.21 15.64
CA ALA A 72 -20.13 11.48 14.91
C ALA A 72 -19.13 12.35 15.69
N VAL A 73 -19.64 13.39 16.36
CA VAL A 73 -18.83 14.25 17.23
C VAL A 73 -18.31 13.47 18.44
N ARG A 74 -19.15 12.66 19.09
CA ARG A 74 -18.74 11.84 20.25
C ARG A 74 -17.68 10.81 19.89
N CYS A 75 -17.79 10.21 18.70
CA CYS A 75 -16.83 9.23 18.21
C CYS A 75 -15.54 9.85 17.66
N GLY A 76 -15.46 11.18 17.55
CA GLY A 76 -14.24 11.86 17.08
C GLY A 76 -13.90 11.59 15.62
N ILE A 77 -14.90 11.44 14.74
CA ILE A 77 -14.63 11.23 13.30
C ILE A 77 -13.98 12.46 12.66
N ALA A 78 -13.25 12.27 11.58
CA ALA A 78 -12.61 13.35 10.84
C ALA A 78 -13.62 14.21 10.08
N GLY A 79 -14.62 13.58 9.46
CA GLY A 79 -15.65 14.26 8.69
C GLY A 79 -16.78 13.32 8.26
N LEU A 80 -17.89 13.91 7.83
CA LEU A 80 -19.09 13.21 7.39
C LEU A 80 -19.41 13.57 5.94
N VAL A 81 -19.55 12.58 5.07
CA VAL A 81 -19.91 12.73 3.66
C VAL A 81 -21.29 12.15 3.41
N LEU A 82 -22.25 13.02 3.06
CA LEU A 82 -23.62 12.63 2.77
C LEU A 82 -23.80 12.39 1.26
N LEU A 83 -24.32 11.24 0.85
CA LEU A 83 -24.73 11.00 -0.53
C LEU A 83 -25.98 11.83 -0.84
N TYR A 84 -25.90 12.61 -1.92
CA TYR A 84 -26.91 13.61 -2.29
C TYR A 84 -27.51 13.35 -3.67
N GLY A 85 -28.82 13.38 -3.76
CA GLY A 85 -29.58 13.24 -5.02
C GLY A 85 -30.24 11.86 -5.19
N GLY A 86 -31.03 11.69 -6.27
CA GLY A 86 -31.75 10.46 -6.53
C GLY A 86 -32.77 10.12 -5.45
N GLU A 87 -32.72 8.89 -4.96
CA GLU A 87 -33.55 8.38 -3.85
C GLU A 87 -32.94 8.70 -2.46
N TYR A 88 -31.75 9.31 -2.45
CA TYR A 88 -31.00 9.65 -1.25
C TYR A 88 -31.36 11.06 -0.72
N ILE A 89 -30.50 11.64 0.08
CA ILE A 89 -30.70 12.96 0.69
C ILE A 89 -30.90 14.04 -0.39
N LYS A 90 -32.06 14.67 -0.42
CA LYS A 90 -32.39 15.74 -1.38
C LYS A 90 -32.03 17.13 -0.85
N CYS A 91 -32.07 17.31 0.45
CA CYS A 91 -31.77 18.59 1.11
C CYS A 91 -31.18 18.35 2.49
N VAL A 92 -30.13 19.08 2.83
CA VAL A 92 -29.57 19.10 4.20
C VAL A 92 -30.15 20.32 4.93
N PRO A 93 -30.94 20.12 6.00
CA PRO A 93 -31.57 21.20 6.74
C PRO A 93 -30.55 22.23 7.27
N LYS A 94 -30.99 23.47 7.43
CA LYS A 94 -30.13 24.55 7.93
C LYS A 94 -29.64 24.27 9.35
N SER A 95 -30.48 23.71 10.20
CA SER A 95 -30.13 23.27 11.55
C SER A 95 -28.97 22.29 11.61
N VAL A 96 -28.97 21.31 10.73
CA VAL A 96 -27.90 20.30 10.57
C VAL A 96 -26.58 20.97 10.19
N ARG A 97 -26.59 21.89 9.25
CA ARG A 97 -25.40 22.66 8.85
C ARG A 97 -24.89 23.55 9.98
N VAL A 98 -25.78 24.26 10.67
CA VAL A 98 -25.43 25.10 11.81
C VAL A 98 -24.85 24.27 12.96
N TYR A 99 -25.38 23.07 13.17
CA TYR A 99 -24.85 22.17 14.19
C TYR A 99 -23.42 21.70 13.83
N ALA A 100 -23.21 21.24 12.59
CA ALA A 100 -21.90 20.83 12.12
C ALA A 100 -20.87 21.98 12.20
N GLU A 101 -21.26 23.20 11.79
CA GLU A 101 -20.41 24.40 11.91
C GLU A 101 -19.99 24.68 13.35
N LYS A 102 -20.95 24.71 14.29
CA LYS A 102 -20.68 24.95 15.73
C LYS A 102 -19.76 23.91 16.36
N ARG A 103 -19.75 22.69 15.86
CA ARG A 103 -18.90 21.59 16.33
C ARG A 103 -17.57 21.48 15.59
N GLY A 104 -17.34 22.32 14.57
CA GLY A 104 -16.17 22.19 13.69
C GLY A 104 -16.07 20.79 13.09
N LEU A 105 -17.23 20.16 12.77
CA LEU A 105 -17.26 18.86 12.11
C LEU A 105 -17.44 19.07 10.60
N PRO A 106 -16.45 18.72 9.76
CA PRO A 106 -16.59 18.79 8.31
C PRO A 106 -17.76 17.95 7.82
N LEU A 107 -18.73 18.62 7.22
CA LEU A 107 -19.91 18.03 6.62
C LEU A 107 -19.87 18.25 5.12
N PHE A 108 -19.82 17.17 4.36
CA PHE A 108 -19.74 17.22 2.91
C PHE A 108 -20.99 16.63 2.27
N ARG A 109 -21.24 17.02 1.01
CA ARG A 109 -22.18 16.32 0.13
C ARG A 109 -21.44 15.71 -1.04
N MET A 110 -21.83 14.52 -1.45
CA MET A 110 -21.32 13.79 -2.60
C MET A 110 -22.46 13.42 -3.53
N PRO A 111 -22.40 13.70 -4.85
CA PRO A 111 -23.41 13.25 -5.80
C PRO A 111 -23.54 11.72 -5.78
N PHE A 112 -24.77 11.19 -5.75
CA PHE A 112 -25.04 9.75 -5.69
C PHE A 112 -24.54 8.99 -6.92
N MET A 113 -24.32 9.68 -8.05
CA MET A 113 -23.82 9.08 -9.29
C MET A 113 -22.34 8.69 -9.22
N LEU A 114 -21.59 9.24 -8.28
CA LEU A 114 -20.20 8.87 -8.08
C LEU A 114 -20.09 7.47 -7.48
N LYS A 115 -19.23 6.64 -8.05
CA LYS A 115 -18.99 5.29 -7.55
C LYS A 115 -18.21 5.34 -6.23
N LEU A 116 -18.90 5.16 -5.14
CA LEU A 116 -18.34 5.20 -3.79
C LEU A 116 -17.13 4.28 -3.62
N ILE A 117 -17.17 3.09 -4.22
CA ILE A 117 -16.06 2.13 -4.16
C ILE A 117 -14.77 2.67 -4.78
N ASP A 118 -14.87 3.45 -5.86
CA ASP A 118 -13.69 4.02 -6.50
C ASP A 118 -13.11 5.16 -5.65
N ILE A 119 -13.98 6.01 -5.07
CA ILE A 119 -13.57 7.09 -4.17
C ILE A 119 -12.90 6.55 -2.91
N THR A 120 -13.53 5.60 -2.21
CA THR A 120 -12.95 5.04 -0.99
C THR A 120 -11.64 4.32 -1.25
N ARG A 121 -11.49 3.64 -2.39
CA ARG A 121 -10.24 3.00 -2.81
C ARG A 121 -9.12 4.01 -3.04
N GLU A 122 -9.39 5.11 -3.75
CA GLU A 122 -8.37 6.13 -4.01
C GLU A 122 -7.98 6.87 -2.73
N ILE A 123 -8.92 7.17 -1.84
CA ILE A 123 -8.64 7.74 -0.52
C ILE A 123 -7.76 6.78 0.29
N SER A 124 -8.09 5.48 0.32
CA SER A 124 -7.29 4.47 1.04
C SER A 124 -5.86 4.39 0.52
N LYS A 125 -5.67 4.38 -0.81
CA LYS A 125 -4.34 4.40 -1.43
C LYS A 125 -3.55 5.64 -1.02
N TYR A 126 -4.19 6.81 -1.04
CA TYR A 126 -3.54 8.06 -0.67
C TYR A 126 -3.08 8.06 0.79
N ILE A 127 -3.91 7.57 1.72
CA ILE A 127 -3.58 7.45 3.14
C ILE A 127 -2.42 6.47 3.36
N ILE A 128 -2.45 5.30 2.69
CA ILE A 128 -1.38 4.31 2.77
C ILE A 128 -0.07 4.90 2.25
N HIS A 129 -0.11 5.50 1.06
CA HIS A 129 1.07 6.11 0.45
C HIS A 129 1.69 7.21 1.32
N ASP A 130 0.87 8.10 1.90
CA ASP A 130 1.36 9.14 2.81
C ASP A 130 2.01 8.54 4.08
N ARG A 131 1.41 7.47 4.64
CA ARG A 131 2.00 6.77 5.79
C ARG A 131 3.33 6.14 5.45
N GLU A 132 3.44 5.50 4.29
CA GLU A 132 4.69 4.90 3.80
C GLU A 132 5.76 5.98 3.59
N VAL A 133 5.42 7.09 2.92
CA VAL A 133 6.34 8.21 2.68
C VAL A 133 6.77 8.86 3.99
N ASN A 134 5.87 9.04 4.95
CA ASN A 134 6.21 9.63 6.26
C ASN A 134 7.04 8.68 7.14
N GLN A 135 6.91 7.38 6.99
CA GLN A 135 7.81 6.41 7.61
C GLN A 135 9.21 6.51 7.01
N ILE A 136 9.32 6.75 5.69
CA ILE A 136 10.60 6.92 4.99
C ILE A 136 11.32 8.21 5.43
N GLN A 137 10.62 9.30 5.75
CA GLN A 137 11.24 10.56 6.20
C GLN A 137 11.88 10.48 7.60
N GLY A 138 11.58 9.44 8.37
CA GLY A 138 12.18 9.19 9.69
C GLY A 138 13.40 8.27 9.68
N PHE A 139 13.80 7.74 8.53
CA PHE A 139 14.97 6.87 8.43
C PHE A 139 16.25 7.70 8.22
N PRO A 140 17.35 7.38 8.95
CA PRO A 140 18.67 7.92 8.60
C PRO A 140 19.00 7.48 7.18
N GLU A 141 19.71 8.36 6.44
CA GLU A 141 20.26 8.10 5.10
C GLU A 141 20.94 6.72 5.04
N LYS A 142 20.18 5.67 4.84
CA LYS A 142 20.68 4.35 4.46
C LYS A 142 20.39 4.15 2.98
N ASP A 143 21.44 3.89 2.29
CA ASP A 143 21.65 4.09 0.86
C ASP A 143 20.86 3.20 -0.09
N SER A 144 19.88 2.38 0.35
CA SER A 144 19.21 1.45 -0.55
C SER A 144 17.73 1.24 -0.22
N VAL A 145 16.86 1.54 -1.20
CA VAL A 145 15.42 1.20 -1.17
C VAL A 145 15.21 -0.30 -0.90
N LEU A 146 16.13 -1.15 -1.36
CA LEU A 146 16.08 -2.59 -1.12
C LEU A 146 16.29 -2.92 0.38
N GLU A 147 17.21 -2.23 1.06
CA GLU A 147 17.43 -2.41 2.49
C GLU A 147 16.20 -2.02 3.31
N LEU A 148 15.52 -0.93 2.94
CA LEU A 148 14.26 -0.51 3.55
C LEU A 148 13.16 -1.57 3.38
N LEU A 149 13.06 -2.18 2.19
CA LEU A 149 12.11 -3.27 1.93
C LEU A 149 12.43 -4.52 2.75
N LEU A 150 13.72 -4.81 2.94
CA LEU A 150 14.19 -5.96 3.71
C LEU A 150 14.01 -5.77 5.23
N GLU A 151 14.12 -4.55 5.75
CA GLU A 151 13.86 -4.24 7.17
C GLU A 151 12.41 -4.52 7.61
N GLN A 152 11.45 -4.49 6.70
CA GLN A 152 10.05 -4.83 6.98
C GLN A 152 9.78 -6.32 7.23
N ARG A 153 10.83 -7.15 7.37
CA ARG A 153 10.79 -8.59 7.60
C ARG A 153 9.81 -9.31 6.66
N PRO A 154 10.23 -9.69 5.44
CA PRO A 154 9.46 -10.63 4.67
C PRO A 154 9.20 -11.85 5.52
N GLY A 155 7.95 -12.29 5.57
CA GLY A 155 7.59 -13.47 6.36
C GLY A 155 8.46 -14.68 5.98
N GLU A 156 8.60 -15.65 6.88
CA GLU A 156 9.34 -16.90 6.66
C GLU A 156 9.00 -17.57 5.31
N GLU A 157 7.77 -17.34 4.84
CA GLU A 157 7.30 -17.83 3.54
C GLU A 157 8.08 -17.24 2.35
N VAL A 158 8.46 -15.97 2.38
CA VAL A 158 9.24 -15.34 1.30
C VAL A 158 10.65 -15.90 1.27
N ILE A 159 11.28 -16.07 2.43
CA ILE A 159 12.60 -16.67 2.55
C ILE A 159 12.59 -18.13 2.05
N ALA A 160 11.56 -18.88 2.42
CA ALA A 160 11.38 -20.25 1.95
C ALA A 160 11.20 -20.32 0.43
N ARG A 161 10.40 -19.42 -0.16
CA ARG A 161 10.22 -19.32 -1.63
C ARG A 161 11.54 -18.96 -2.34
N CYS A 162 12.32 -18.03 -1.78
CA CYS A 162 13.63 -17.69 -2.32
C CYS A 162 14.57 -18.91 -2.30
N ARG A 163 14.60 -19.68 -1.22
CA ARG A 163 15.38 -20.93 -1.15
C ARG A 163 14.93 -21.97 -2.16
N LEU A 164 13.63 -22.16 -2.33
CA LEU A 164 13.07 -23.09 -3.30
C LEU A 164 13.52 -22.76 -4.73
N LYS A 165 13.66 -21.48 -5.09
CA LYS A 165 14.17 -21.07 -6.42
C LYS A 165 15.62 -21.49 -6.66
N LEU A 166 16.47 -21.46 -5.64
CA LEU A 166 17.86 -21.89 -5.74
C LEU A 166 18.09 -23.38 -5.45
N GLN A 167 17.06 -24.08 -4.95
CA GLN A 167 17.16 -25.49 -4.54
C GLN A 167 17.76 -26.39 -5.63
N PRO A 168 17.37 -26.30 -6.93
CA PRO A 168 17.97 -27.15 -7.97
C PRO A 168 19.49 -26.98 -8.09
N LEU A 169 20.00 -25.75 -7.91
CA LEU A 169 21.44 -25.48 -7.92
C LEU A 169 22.12 -25.99 -6.66
N MET A 170 21.49 -25.77 -5.48
CA MET A 170 22.01 -26.24 -4.19
C MET A 170 22.12 -27.77 -4.16
N GLU A 171 21.16 -28.50 -4.71
CA GLU A 171 21.16 -29.94 -4.81
C GLU A 171 22.25 -30.42 -5.77
N ALA A 172 22.38 -29.79 -6.94
CA ALA A 172 23.42 -30.10 -7.90
C ALA A 172 24.83 -29.86 -7.32
N ASP A 173 25.03 -28.78 -6.58
CA ASP A 173 26.30 -28.47 -5.93
C ASP A 173 26.69 -29.52 -4.88
N LYS A 174 25.70 -30.02 -4.09
CA LYS A 174 25.92 -31.09 -3.12
C LYS A 174 26.32 -32.41 -3.78
N VAL A 175 25.63 -32.79 -4.86
CA VAL A 175 25.83 -34.08 -5.54
C VAL A 175 27.10 -34.08 -6.39
N LEU A 176 27.32 -33.01 -7.15
CA LEU A 176 28.37 -32.94 -8.19
C LEU A 176 29.62 -32.17 -7.71
N ARG A 177 29.63 -31.71 -6.48
CA ARG A 177 30.70 -30.88 -5.90
C ARG A 177 31.05 -29.68 -6.80
N THR A 178 30.01 -29.02 -7.32
CA THR A 178 30.11 -27.82 -8.14
C THR A 178 29.82 -26.59 -7.29
N GLU A 179 30.00 -25.40 -7.86
CA GLU A 179 29.74 -24.10 -7.22
C GLU A 179 28.75 -23.30 -8.06
N LEU A 180 27.62 -23.91 -8.47
CA LEU A 180 26.66 -23.26 -9.35
C LEU A 180 25.94 -22.11 -8.68
N VAL A 181 25.57 -22.25 -7.41
CA VAL A 181 24.98 -21.17 -6.61
C VAL A 181 25.90 -19.95 -6.58
N LYS A 182 27.17 -20.15 -6.23
CA LYS A 182 28.20 -19.11 -6.23
C LYS A 182 28.45 -18.54 -7.63
N THR A 183 28.46 -19.41 -8.63
CA THR A 183 28.67 -19.00 -10.04
C THR A 183 27.58 -18.05 -10.51
N LEU A 184 26.31 -18.37 -10.27
CA LEU A 184 25.18 -17.52 -10.64
C LEU A 184 25.25 -16.17 -9.93
N LYS A 185 25.51 -16.19 -8.61
CA LYS A 185 25.66 -14.97 -7.83
C LYS A 185 26.71 -14.04 -8.42
N MET A 186 27.94 -14.53 -8.58
CA MET A 186 29.07 -13.77 -9.14
C MET A 186 28.74 -13.22 -10.53
N TYR A 187 28.08 -14.02 -11.38
CA TYR A 187 27.68 -13.58 -12.71
C TYR A 187 26.70 -12.41 -12.69
N LEU A 188 25.72 -12.44 -11.79
CA LEU A 188 24.75 -11.35 -11.61
C LEU A 188 25.42 -10.07 -11.04
N GLU A 189 26.32 -10.21 -10.08
CA GLU A 189 27.06 -9.10 -9.46
C GLU A 189 27.98 -8.38 -10.46
N HIS A 190 28.57 -9.14 -11.41
CA HIS A 190 29.39 -8.58 -12.49
C HIS A 190 28.58 -8.08 -13.70
N GLY A 191 27.28 -7.80 -13.51
CA GLY A 191 26.43 -7.28 -14.59
C GLY A 191 26.32 -8.23 -15.80
N ASN A 192 26.48 -9.53 -15.56
CA ASN A 192 26.45 -10.63 -16.56
C ASN A 192 27.63 -10.63 -17.54
N GLU A 193 28.74 -10.10 -17.11
CA GLU A 193 29.93 -10.10 -17.92
C GLU A 193 30.77 -11.36 -17.69
N LEU A 194 30.95 -12.18 -18.77
CA LEU A 194 31.63 -13.47 -18.66
C LEU A 194 33.12 -13.36 -18.37
N VAL A 195 33.78 -12.28 -18.82
CA VAL A 195 35.22 -12.12 -18.65
C VAL A 195 35.58 -11.80 -17.23
N SER A 196 34.95 -10.78 -16.67
CA SER A 196 35.18 -10.34 -15.28
C SER A 196 34.77 -11.44 -14.30
N THR A 197 33.60 -12.06 -14.49
CA THR A 197 33.15 -13.16 -13.65
C THR A 197 34.12 -14.35 -13.66
N ALA A 198 34.63 -14.75 -14.83
CA ALA A 198 35.57 -15.85 -14.91
C ALA A 198 36.91 -15.53 -14.25
N ALA A 199 37.38 -14.30 -14.39
CA ALA A 199 38.60 -13.82 -13.75
C ALA A 199 38.48 -13.86 -12.19
N ASP A 200 37.42 -13.34 -11.64
CA ASP A 200 37.20 -13.30 -10.18
C ASP A 200 36.93 -14.67 -9.57
N MET A 201 36.38 -15.59 -10.35
CA MET A 201 36.21 -16.98 -9.96
C MET A 201 37.46 -17.85 -10.18
N TYR A 202 38.53 -17.28 -10.75
CA TYR A 202 39.75 -18.00 -11.10
C TYR A 202 39.50 -19.23 -12.00
N ILE A 203 38.56 -19.12 -12.93
CA ILE A 203 38.23 -20.19 -13.91
C ILE A 203 38.36 -19.70 -15.33
N HIS A 204 38.54 -20.64 -16.25
CA HIS A 204 38.54 -20.30 -17.69
C HIS A 204 37.13 -19.90 -18.17
N ARG A 205 37.04 -18.92 -19.07
CA ARG A 205 35.78 -18.43 -19.64
C ARG A 205 34.88 -19.56 -20.15
N ASN A 206 35.44 -20.57 -20.79
CA ASN A 206 34.67 -21.71 -21.32
C ASN A 206 34.04 -22.55 -20.17
N THR A 207 34.72 -22.67 -19.04
CA THR A 207 34.19 -23.33 -17.84
C THR A 207 32.99 -22.57 -17.30
N LEU A 208 33.06 -21.22 -17.25
CA LEU A 208 31.95 -20.38 -16.85
C LEU A 208 30.78 -20.55 -17.81
N VAL A 209 31.00 -20.49 -19.12
CA VAL A 209 29.93 -20.68 -20.13
C VAL A 209 29.24 -22.05 -19.94
N ASN A 210 29.99 -23.11 -19.67
CA ASN A 210 29.41 -24.43 -19.43
C ASN A 210 28.62 -24.48 -18.10
N ARG A 211 29.12 -23.81 -17.06
CA ARG A 211 28.36 -23.66 -15.79
C ARG A 211 27.07 -22.89 -16.00
N MET A 212 27.07 -21.80 -16.75
CA MET A 212 25.88 -21.01 -17.06
C MET A 212 24.81 -21.80 -17.81
N LYS A 213 25.23 -22.55 -18.86
CA LYS A 213 24.33 -23.46 -19.58
C LYS A 213 23.68 -24.49 -18.66
N LYS A 214 24.46 -25.03 -17.70
CA LYS A 214 23.95 -25.98 -16.73
C LYS A 214 22.98 -25.33 -15.74
N ILE A 215 23.24 -24.08 -15.33
CA ILE A 215 22.35 -23.28 -14.48
C ILE A 215 21.03 -23.05 -15.21
N ASP A 216 21.05 -22.58 -16.46
CA ASP A 216 19.85 -22.40 -17.27
C ASP A 216 19.00 -23.67 -17.36
N ALA A 217 19.66 -24.81 -17.60
CA ALA A 217 19.00 -26.11 -17.72
C ALA A 217 18.36 -26.57 -16.38
N LEU A 218 19.05 -26.37 -15.24
CA LEU A 218 18.56 -26.78 -13.93
C LEU A 218 17.43 -25.89 -13.42
N LEU A 219 17.48 -24.59 -13.72
CA LEU A 219 16.46 -23.64 -13.32
C LEU A 219 15.28 -23.59 -14.30
N GLY A 220 15.44 -24.13 -15.51
CA GLY A 220 14.43 -24.08 -16.57
C GLY A 220 14.15 -22.67 -17.09
N VAL A 221 15.12 -21.75 -16.98
CA VAL A 221 15.01 -20.34 -17.37
C VAL A 221 16.26 -19.88 -18.11
N ASN A 222 16.17 -18.77 -18.82
CA ASN A 222 17.34 -18.10 -19.39
C ASN A 222 17.81 -17.00 -18.46
N VAL A 223 18.95 -17.19 -17.80
CA VAL A 223 19.50 -16.19 -16.87
C VAL A 223 19.93 -14.90 -17.58
N ASN A 224 20.07 -14.88 -18.90
CA ASN A 224 20.34 -13.65 -19.67
C ASN A 224 19.08 -12.80 -19.91
N ASP A 225 17.91 -13.32 -19.70
CA ASP A 225 16.67 -12.55 -19.74
C ASP A 225 16.66 -11.49 -18.64
N PRO A 226 16.32 -10.21 -18.94
CA PRO A 226 16.37 -9.12 -17.96
C PRO A 226 15.48 -9.36 -16.73
N GLU A 227 14.29 -9.93 -16.92
CA GLU A 227 13.33 -10.20 -15.85
C GLU A 227 13.83 -11.30 -14.92
N THR A 228 14.34 -12.37 -15.51
CA THR A 228 15.00 -13.49 -14.79
C THR A 228 16.20 -13.01 -13.96
N ARG A 229 17.03 -12.14 -14.53
CA ARG A 229 18.18 -11.54 -13.82
C ARG A 229 17.75 -10.73 -12.59
N TYR A 230 16.73 -9.89 -12.79
CA TYR A 230 16.20 -9.08 -11.72
C TYR A 230 15.63 -9.95 -10.59
N GLU A 231 14.90 -10.99 -10.94
CA GLU A 231 14.32 -11.93 -9.98
C GLU A 231 15.42 -12.64 -9.17
N PHE A 232 16.41 -13.27 -9.82
CA PHE A 232 17.48 -13.97 -9.10
C PHE A 232 18.40 -13.02 -8.33
N GLY A 233 18.65 -11.82 -8.85
CA GLY A 233 19.36 -10.77 -8.10
C GLY A 233 18.65 -10.43 -6.79
N THR A 234 17.32 -10.29 -6.82
CA THR A 234 16.49 -10.04 -5.63
C THR A 234 16.51 -11.25 -4.68
N VAL A 235 16.42 -12.48 -5.20
CA VAL A 235 16.50 -13.72 -4.41
C VAL A 235 17.82 -13.78 -3.63
N TYR A 236 18.96 -13.51 -4.25
CA TYR A 236 20.25 -13.51 -3.55
C TYR A 236 20.31 -12.44 -2.47
N ARG A 237 19.87 -11.20 -2.75
CA ARG A 237 19.85 -10.11 -1.79
C ARG A 237 19.02 -10.44 -0.55
N ILE A 238 17.83 -11.01 -0.74
CA ILE A 238 16.97 -11.45 0.37
C ILE A 238 17.68 -12.53 1.21
N LEU A 239 18.18 -13.58 0.58
CA LEU A 239 18.80 -14.68 1.29
C LEU A 239 20.08 -14.28 2.04
N GLU A 240 20.88 -13.37 1.49
CA GLU A 240 22.08 -12.83 2.15
C GLU A 240 21.72 -11.94 3.34
N TYR A 241 20.77 -11.01 3.18
CA TYR A 241 20.36 -10.12 4.25
C TYR A 241 19.85 -10.90 5.49
N TYR A 242 19.18 -12.02 5.29
CA TYR A 242 18.67 -12.86 6.37
C TYR A 242 19.62 -14.02 6.77
N GLY A 243 20.82 -14.08 6.21
CA GLY A 243 21.78 -15.14 6.49
C GLY A 243 21.25 -16.53 6.13
N ALA A 244 20.47 -16.63 5.07
CA ALA A 244 19.71 -17.81 4.68
C ALA A 244 20.25 -18.53 3.44
N LEU A 245 21.40 -18.06 2.89
CA LEU A 245 22.09 -18.64 1.73
C LEU A 245 23.01 -19.79 2.14
#